data_95eaf1a76183571a40115398e943cdea
#
_entry.id   95eaf1a76183571a40115398e943cdea
#
_cell.length_a   1.000
_cell.length_b   1.000
_cell.length_c   1.000
_cell.angle_alpha   90.00
_cell.angle_beta   90.00
_cell.angle_gamma   90.00
#
_symmetry.space_group_name_H-M   'P 1'
#
loop_
_entity.id
_entity.type
_entity.pdbx_description
1 polymer ?
#
loop_
_entity_poly.entity_id
_entity_poly.type
_entity_poly.pdbx_seq_one_letter_code
_entity_poly.pdbx_strand_id
1 'polypeptide(L)'
;MPSSRYFRIDWVLINQIAIGPAPRAVHHLDRLEEEGISGVLSLCSTKEAKPPNGQIERFRSIRFVLPDHRSGRLPTLDEIGTALGLLHELHQHGPVFVHCVAAMERSPLVCLAWLVSQHRMKPEKALDYLMQQHPGTNPLPGQLALLRDLQNQSKTS
;
A
#
# COMPACT_ATOMS: atom_id res chain seq x y z
N MET A 1 -19.50 -17.36 -7.16
CA MET A 1 -18.21 -17.22 -6.44
C MET A 1 -18.27 -16.01 -5.55
N PRO A 2 -17.98 -16.20 -4.29
CA PRO A 2 -17.95 -15.05 -3.41
C PRO A 2 -16.91 -14.04 -3.88
N SER A 3 -17.27 -12.76 -3.82
CA SER A 3 -16.38 -11.67 -4.21
C SER A 3 -15.09 -11.66 -3.39
N SER A 4 -15.12 -12.16 -2.15
CA SER A 4 -13.97 -12.27 -1.29
C SER A 4 -12.86 -13.17 -1.85
N ARG A 5 -13.19 -14.00 -2.82
CA ARG A 5 -12.21 -14.87 -3.50
C ARG A 5 -11.49 -14.14 -4.62
N TYR A 6 -11.99 -12.98 -5.02
CA TYR A 6 -11.35 -12.23 -6.07
C TYR A 6 -10.14 -11.50 -5.52
N PHE A 7 -9.03 -11.71 -6.18
CA PHE A 7 -7.85 -10.93 -5.96
C PHE A 7 -7.98 -9.65 -6.78
N ARG A 8 -8.25 -8.54 -6.11
CA ARG A 8 -8.44 -7.25 -6.77
C ARG A 8 -7.13 -6.49 -6.88
N ILE A 9 -6.92 -5.90 -8.03
CA ILE A 9 -5.78 -5.00 -8.27
C ILE A 9 -6.40 -3.66 -8.66
N ASP A 10 -6.34 -2.69 -7.77
CA ASP A 10 -6.87 -1.35 -8.02
C ASP A 10 -5.72 -0.39 -8.27
N TRP A 11 -5.74 0.27 -9.40
CA TRP A 11 -4.70 1.26 -9.70
C TRP A 11 -4.96 2.55 -8.92
N VAL A 12 -4.06 2.89 -8.01
CA VAL A 12 -4.05 4.20 -7.33
C VAL A 12 -3.57 5.26 -8.31
N LEU A 13 -2.48 4.96 -8.99
CA LEU A 13 -1.93 5.78 -10.06
C LEU A 13 -1.61 4.82 -11.21
N ILE A 14 -2.29 5.00 -12.33
CA ILE A 14 -2.20 4.06 -13.47
C ILE A 14 -0.75 3.85 -13.88
N ASN A 15 -0.34 2.59 -13.96
CA ASN A 15 1.00 2.16 -14.34
C ASN A 15 2.11 2.63 -13.38
N GLN A 16 1.74 3.01 -12.16
CA GLN A 16 2.70 3.44 -11.15
C GLN A 16 2.51 2.70 -9.84
N ILE A 17 1.34 2.83 -9.22
CA ILE A 17 1.06 2.23 -7.93
C ILE A 17 -0.31 1.58 -7.96
N ALA A 18 -0.35 0.30 -7.61
CA ALA A 18 -1.58 -0.45 -7.43
C ALA A 18 -1.71 -0.92 -6.00
N ILE A 19 -2.92 -1.20 -5.56
CA ILE A 19 -3.23 -1.63 -4.21
C ILE A 19 -4.21 -2.81 -4.27
N GLY A 20 -4.09 -3.71 -3.33
CA GLY A 20 -5.01 -4.84 -3.21
C GLY A 20 -4.72 -5.70 -2.00
N PRO A 21 -5.46 -6.79 -1.84
CA PRO A 21 -5.22 -7.72 -0.73
C PRO A 21 -3.93 -8.52 -0.94
N ALA A 22 -3.50 -9.22 0.10
CA ALA A 22 -2.31 -10.04 0.02
C ALA A 22 -2.46 -11.14 -1.04
N PRO A 23 -1.46 -11.32 -1.93
CA PRO A 23 -1.46 -12.46 -2.83
C PRO A 23 -1.38 -13.76 -2.01
N ARG A 24 -2.19 -14.75 -2.36
CA ARG A 24 -2.26 -16.01 -1.63
C ARG A 24 -2.12 -17.24 -2.52
N ALA A 25 -2.05 -17.06 -3.81
CA ALA A 25 -1.98 -18.16 -4.78
C ALA A 25 -1.14 -17.74 -5.98
N VAL A 26 -0.59 -18.74 -6.66
CA VAL A 26 0.25 -18.48 -7.84
C VAL A 26 -0.50 -17.71 -8.92
N HIS A 27 -1.79 -17.98 -9.12
CA HIS A 27 -2.55 -17.25 -10.13
C HIS A 27 -2.74 -15.77 -9.79
N HIS A 28 -2.61 -15.38 -8.51
CA HIS A 28 -2.56 -13.96 -8.15
C HIS A 28 -1.30 -13.30 -8.68
N LEU A 29 -0.18 -14.03 -8.63
CA LEU A 29 1.08 -13.54 -9.20
C LEU A 29 0.99 -13.38 -10.70
N ASP A 30 0.31 -14.32 -11.38
CA ASP A 30 0.07 -14.22 -12.82
C ASP A 30 -0.68 -12.94 -13.16
N ARG A 31 -1.70 -12.61 -12.36
CA ARG A 31 -2.48 -11.39 -12.57
C ARG A 31 -1.65 -10.12 -12.35
N LEU A 32 -0.78 -10.13 -11.35
CA LEU A 32 0.13 -8.98 -11.14
C LEU A 32 1.05 -8.80 -12.34
N GLU A 33 1.59 -9.88 -12.89
CA GLU A 33 2.44 -9.79 -14.09
C GLU A 33 1.66 -9.28 -15.30
N GLU A 34 0.44 -9.74 -15.48
CA GLU A 34 -0.42 -9.28 -16.58
C GLU A 34 -0.67 -7.79 -16.51
N GLU A 35 -0.74 -7.24 -15.30
CA GLU A 35 -0.94 -5.80 -15.11
C GLU A 35 0.37 -5.01 -15.22
N GLY A 36 1.49 -5.67 -15.43
CA GLY A 36 2.78 -5.01 -15.57
C GLY A 36 3.49 -4.68 -14.28
N ILE A 37 3.03 -5.22 -13.15
CA ILE A 37 3.67 -5.00 -11.85
C ILE A 37 5.08 -5.58 -11.86
N SER A 38 6.05 -4.80 -11.37
CA SER A 38 7.44 -5.24 -11.25
C SER A 38 7.88 -5.37 -9.79
N GLY A 39 7.24 -4.65 -8.88
CA GLY A 39 7.61 -4.67 -7.47
C GLY A 39 6.42 -4.91 -6.55
N VAL A 40 6.69 -5.49 -5.39
CA VAL A 40 5.67 -5.76 -4.37
C VAL A 40 6.16 -5.24 -3.04
N LEU A 41 5.39 -4.35 -2.43
CA LEU A 41 5.65 -3.87 -1.08
C LEU A 41 4.62 -4.50 -0.14
N SER A 42 5.10 -5.36 0.74
CA SER A 42 4.25 -6.09 1.69
C SER A 42 4.33 -5.44 3.07
N LEU A 43 3.19 -4.99 3.59
CA LEU A 43 3.11 -4.26 4.85
C LEU A 43 2.56 -5.12 6.00
N CYS A 44 2.33 -6.38 5.74
CA CYS A 44 1.90 -7.36 6.74
C CYS A 44 2.98 -8.43 6.92
N SER A 45 2.89 -9.19 8.03
CA SER A 45 3.84 -10.26 8.27
C SER A 45 3.49 -11.50 7.45
N THR A 46 4.47 -12.40 7.30
CA THR A 46 4.25 -13.69 6.64
C THR A 46 3.30 -14.59 7.42
N LYS A 47 3.20 -14.37 8.73
CA LYS A 47 2.24 -15.11 9.57
C LYS A 47 0.80 -14.69 9.29
N GLU A 48 0.59 -13.41 8.99
CA GLU A 48 -0.74 -12.89 8.67
C GLU A 48 -1.20 -13.37 7.30
N ALA A 49 -0.29 -13.40 6.34
CA ALA A 49 -0.59 -13.83 4.97
C ALA A 49 0.68 -14.43 4.35
N LYS A 50 0.71 -15.74 4.24
CA LYS A 50 1.84 -16.43 3.64
C LYS A 50 1.90 -16.11 2.14
N PRO A 51 3.04 -15.60 1.63
CA PRO A 51 3.15 -15.33 0.20
C PRO A 51 3.17 -16.64 -0.60
N PRO A 52 2.62 -16.62 -1.81
CA PRO A 52 2.67 -17.79 -2.68
C PRO A 52 4.10 -18.07 -3.15
N ASN A 53 4.35 -19.32 -3.52
CA ASN A 53 5.64 -19.70 -4.08
C ASN A 53 5.91 -18.92 -5.36
N GLY A 54 7.15 -18.44 -5.51
CA GLY A 54 7.57 -17.75 -6.70
C GLY A 54 7.48 -16.22 -6.63
N GLN A 55 6.90 -15.67 -5.57
CA GLN A 55 6.76 -14.22 -5.49
C GLN A 55 8.11 -13.50 -5.50
N ILE A 56 9.07 -13.97 -4.72
CA ILE A 56 10.39 -13.34 -4.60
C ILE A 56 11.16 -13.44 -5.92
N GLU A 57 11.00 -14.55 -6.63
CA GLU A 57 11.69 -14.77 -7.89
C GLU A 57 11.10 -13.96 -9.04
N ARG A 58 9.79 -13.68 -8.98
CA ARG A 58 9.06 -13.00 -10.07
C ARG A 58 9.02 -11.48 -9.93
N PHE A 59 9.12 -10.97 -8.70
CA PHE A 59 8.98 -9.54 -8.41
C PHE A 59 10.09 -9.08 -7.47
N ARG A 60 10.48 -7.82 -7.61
CA ARG A 60 11.28 -7.16 -6.56
C ARG A 60 10.36 -7.03 -5.35
N SER A 61 10.63 -7.78 -4.29
CA SER A 61 9.73 -7.84 -3.13
C SER A 61 10.43 -7.29 -1.90
N ILE A 62 9.76 -6.36 -1.23
CA ILE A 62 10.22 -5.81 0.05
C ILE A 62 9.10 -5.98 1.06
N ARG A 63 9.46 -6.42 2.26
CA ARG A 63 8.50 -6.54 3.36
C ARG A 63 8.90 -5.60 4.48
N PHE A 64 7.96 -4.75 4.88
CA PHE A 64 8.12 -3.85 6.02
C PHE A 64 6.82 -3.85 6.80
N VAL A 65 6.78 -4.58 7.91
CA VAL A 65 5.55 -4.79 8.65
C VAL A 65 5.17 -3.54 9.42
N LEU A 66 3.98 -3.00 9.13
CA LEU A 66 3.40 -1.89 9.87
C LEU A 66 2.42 -2.41 10.92
N PRO A 67 2.23 -1.69 12.03
CA PRO A 67 1.21 -2.07 13.00
C PRO A 67 -0.19 -1.89 12.42
N ASP A 68 -1.08 -2.81 12.76
CA ASP A 68 -2.49 -2.72 12.40
C ASP A 68 -3.33 -2.35 13.63
N HIS A 69 -4.66 -2.32 13.46
CA HIS A 69 -5.58 -1.93 14.53
C HIS A 69 -5.47 -2.81 15.78
N ARG A 70 -4.97 -4.04 15.64
CA ARG A 70 -4.83 -4.97 16.77
C ARG A 70 -3.62 -4.68 17.64
N SER A 71 -2.69 -3.88 17.14
CA SER A 71 -1.45 -3.57 17.88
C SER A 71 -1.66 -2.53 18.97
N GLY A 72 -2.80 -1.82 18.96
CA GLY A 72 -3.09 -0.77 19.94
C GLY A 72 -2.40 0.56 19.67
N ARG A 73 -1.76 0.73 18.51
CA ARG A 73 -1.13 1.99 18.13
C ARG A 73 -1.18 2.21 16.63
N LEU A 74 -1.06 3.46 16.24
CA LEU A 74 -0.90 3.83 14.83
C LEU A 74 0.58 3.73 14.45
N PRO A 75 0.88 3.60 13.15
CA PRO A 75 2.26 3.76 12.68
C PRO A 75 2.80 5.13 13.04
N THR A 76 4.09 5.22 13.31
CA THR A 76 4.75 6.51 13.54
C THR A 76 5.09 7.18 12.21
N LEU A 77 5.37 8.48 12.25
CA LEU A 77 5.85 9.19 11.05
C LEU A 77 7.14 8.57 10.51
N ASP A 78 8.03 8.12 11.38
CA ASP A 78 9.26 7.45 10.95
C ASP A 78 8.96 6.15 10.22
N GLU A 79 8.01 5.37 10.70
CA GLU A 79 7.60 4.14 10.03
C GLU A 79 6.98 4.43 8.67
N ILE A 80 6.12 5.44 8.60
CA ILE A 80 5.54 5.86 7.31
C ILE A 80 6.63 6.34 6.36
N GLY A 81 7.58 7.13 6.86
CA GLY A 81 8.71 7.60 6.06
C GLY A 81 9.56 6.46 5.51
N THR A 82 9.81 5.44 6.34
CA THR A 82 10.53 4.24 5.89
C THR A 82 9.76 3.53 4.78
N ALA A 83 8.45 3.34 4.96
CA ALA A 83 7.62 2.69 3.95
C ALA A 83 7.63 3.48 2.64
N LEU A 84 7.54 4.81 2.72
CA LEU A 84 7.59 5.67 1.52
C LEU A 84 8.94 5.55 0.81
N GLY A 85 10.04 5.49 1.55
CA GLY A 85 11.38 5.31 0.96
C GLY A 85 11.50 3.98 0.24
N LEU A 86 10.96 2.91 0.82
CA LEU A 86 10.96 1.59 0.20
C LEU A 86 10.07 1.56 -1.05
N LEU A 87 8.92 2.21 -0.99
CA LEU A 87 8.03 2.34 -2.14
C LEU A 87 8.72 3.11 -3.26
N HIS A 88 9.39 4.21 -2.93
CA HIS A 88 10.15 4.99 -3.90
C HIS A 88 11.23 4.14 -4.57
N GLU A 89 11.96 3.35 -3.80
CA GLU A 89 12.99 2.46 -4.31
C GLU A 89 12.42 1.45 -5.31
N LEU A 90 11.31 0.80 -4.95
CA LEU A 90 10.66 -0.15 -5.86
C LEU A 90 10.12 0.55 -7.11
N HIS A 91 9.56 1.74 -6.95
CA HIS A 91 8.97 2.51 -8.03
C HIS A 91 9.99 2.91 -9.10
N GLN A 92 11.28 3.00 -8.75
CA GLN A 92 12.35 3.27 -9.71
C GLN A 92 12.42 2.21 -10.82
N HIS A 93 11.94 1.01 -10.55
CA HIS A 93 12.05 -0.14 -11.47
C HIS A 93 10.76 -0.46 -12.19
N GLY A 94 9.69 0.29 -11.95
CA GLY A 94 8.41 0.08 -12.61
C GLY A 94 7.24 0.08 -11.62
N PRO A 95 6.04 -0.33 -12.08
CA PRO A 95 4.85 -0.30 -11.24
C PRO A 95 4.96 -1.19 -10.01
N VAL A 96 4.42 -0.73 -8.89
CA VAL A 96 4.50 -1.41 -7.59
C VAL A 96 3.11 -1.75 -7.09
N PHE A 97 2.95 -2.98 -6.59
CA PHE A 97 1.75 -3.41 -5.90
C PHE A 97 1.99 -3.30 -4.39
N VAL A 98 1.16 -2.51 -3.72
CA VAL A 98 1.23 -2.31 -2.27
C VAL A 98 0.09 -3.08 -1.62
N HIS A 99 0.41 -3.90 -0.63
CA HIS A 99 -0.63 -4.66 0.05
C HIS A 99 -0.35 -4.82 1.54
N CYS A 100 -1.42 -5.05 2.30
CA CYS A 100 -1.39 -5.61 3.63
C CYS A 100 -2.19 -6.91 3.59
N VAL A 101 -3.08 -7.19 4.54
CA VAL A 101 -3.90 -8.41 4.44
C VAL A 101 -5.12 -8.15 3.58
N ALA A 102 -5.99 -7.22 3.99
CA ALA A 102 -7.26 -6.94 3.33
C ALA A 102 -7.28 -5.63 2.55
N ALA A 103 -6.18 -4.88 2.56
CA ALA A 103 -6.07 -3.59 1.88
C ALA A 103 -7.07 -2.55 2.40
N MET A 104 -7.34 -2.54 3.71
CA MET A 104 -8.30 -1.62 4.31
C MET A 104 -7.65 -0.48 5.10
N GLU A 105 -6.49 -0.72 5.74
CA GLU A 105 -5.88 0.32 6.59
C GLU A 105 -4.41 0.59 6.31
N ARG A 106 -3.53 -0.42 6.36
CA ARG A 106 -2.07 -0.20 6.26
C ARG A 106 -1.64 0.19 4.85
N SER A 107 -2.05 -0.56 3.84
CA SER A 107 -1.71 -0.22 2.47
C SER A 107 -2.41 1.06 2.01
N PRO A 108 -3.70 1.30 2.34
CA PRO A 108 -4.28 2.61 2.05
C PRO A 108 -3.52 3.76 2.70
N LEU A 109 -3.08 3.62 3.95
CA LEU A 109 -2.33 4.68 4.63
C LEU A 109 -1.04 5.03 3.89
N VAL A 110 -0.28 4.02 3.45
CA VAL A 110 0.97 4.26 2.69
C VAL A 110 0.66 4.91 1.34
N CYS A 111 -0.40 4.48 0.66
CA CYS A 111 -0.80 5.12 -0.60
C CYS A 111 -1.26 6.56 -0.39
N LEU A 112 -2.01 6.83 0.69
CA LEU A 112 -2.38 8.20 1.05
C LEU A 112 -1.14 9.05 1.33
N ALA A 113 -0.19 8.50 2.08
CA ALA A 113 1.05 9.20 2.38
C ALA A 113 1.85 9.51 1.10
N TRP A 114 1.85 8.59 0.15
CA TRP A 114 2.48 8.83 -1.16
C TRP A 114 1.82 10.00 -1.88
N LEU A 115 0.48 10.02 -1.93
CA LEU A 115 -0.25 11.10 -2.59
C LEU A 115 0.02 12.44 -1.91
N VAL A 116 0.06 12.47 -0.59
CA VAL A 116 0.33 13.70 0.16
C VAL A 116 1.75 14.19 -0.06
N SER A 117 2.74 13.29 0.01
CA SER A 117 4.15 13.68 -0.06
C SER A 117 4.66 13.88 -1.48
N GLN A 118 4.27 13.03 -2.42
CA GLN A 118 4.79 13.06 -3.79
C GLN A 118 3.93 13.89 -4.73
N HIS A 119 2.64 13.93 -4.50
CA HIS A 119 1.70 14.65 -5.37
C HIS A 119 1.13 15.90 -4.72
N ARG A 120 1.61 16.22 -3.51
CA ARG A 120 1.25 17.42 -2.75
C ARG A 120 -0.26 17.59 -2.55
N MET A 121 -0.96 16.47 -2.47
CA MET A 121 -2.39 16.49 -2.20
C MET A 121 -2.65 16.78 -0.73
N LYS A 122 -3.72 17.53 -0.45
CA LYS A 122 -4.19 17.68 0.93
C LYS A 122 -4.71 16.32 1.42
N PRO A 123 -4.53 15.99 2.71
CA PRO A 123 -4.97 14.66 3.21
C PRO A 123 -6.41 14.32 2.90
N GLU A 124 -7.33 15.26 3.04
CA GLU A 124 -8.76 15.03 2.76
C GLU A 124 -8.99 14.74 1.28
N LYS A 125 -8.27 15.43 0.40
CA LYS A 125 -8.36 15.20 -1.05
C LYS A 125 -7.74 13.87 -1.45
N ALA A 126 -6.63 13.51 -0.82
CA ALA A 126 -5.99 12.21 -1.06
C ALA A 126 -6.95 11.09 -0.67
N LEU A 127 -7.63 11.23 0.48
CA LEU A 127 -8.60 10.23 0.93
C LEU A 127 -9.77 10.10 -0.04
N ASP A 128 -10.36 11.24 -0.46
CA ASP A 128 -11.45 11.22 -1.44
C ASP A 128 -11.03 10.51 -2.73
N TYR A 129 -9.84 10.84 -3.21
CA TYR A 129 -9.29 10.23 -4.43
C TYR A 129 -9.12 8.72 -4.24
N LEU A 130 -8.48 8.31 -3.15
CA LEU A 130 -8.20 6.88 -2.92
C LEU A 130 -9.49 6.09 -2.76
N MET A 131 -10.48 6.63 -2.06
CA MET A 131 -11.76 5.94 -1.88
C MET A 131 -12.47 5.69 -3.21
N GLN A 132 -12.27 6.55 -4.21
CA GLN A 132 -12.81 6.33 -5.55
C GLN A 132 -12.05 5.24 -6.29
N GLN A 133 -10.71 5.20 -6.15
CA GLN A 133 -9.88 4.22 -6.84
C GLN A 133 -9.92 2.85 -6.16
N HIS A 134 -10.08 2.84 -4.86
CA HIS A 134 -10.02 1.63 -4.03
C HIS A 134 -11.16 1.66 -3.01
N PRO A 135 -12.38 1.28 -3.41
CA PRO A 135 -13.49 1.16 -2.47
C PRO A 135 -13.14 0.14 -1.38
N GLY A 136 -13.51 0.44 -0.15
CA GLY A 136 -13.13 -0.37 1.00
C GLY A 136 -12.00 0.23 1.81
N THR A 137 -11.38 1.32 1.33
CA THR A 137 -10.43 2.10 2.12
C THR A 137 -11.13 2.55 3.41
N ASN A 138 -10.54 2.20 4.54
CA ASN A 138 -11.15 2.49 5.84
C ASN A 138 -10.04 2.93 6.81
N PRO A 139 -9.63 4.21 6.75
CA PRO A 139 -8.57 4.68 7.62
C PRO A 139 -9.01 4.68 9.08
N LEU A 140 -8.09 4.36 9.96
CA LEU A 140 -8.33 4.41 11.39
C LEU A 140 -8.39 5.84 11.90
N PRO A 141 -9.10 6.09 13.01
CA PRO A 141 -9.05 7.40 13.64
C PRO A 141 -7.60 7.81 13.91
N GLY A 142 -7.27 9.05 13.63
CA GLY A 142 -5.93 9.59 13.81
C GLY A 142 -5.02 9.45 12.60
N GLN A 143 -5.35 8.63 11.61
CA GLN A 143 -4.51 8.53 10.41
C GLN A 143 -4.50 9.80 9.59
N LEU A 144 -5.62 10.51 9.50
CA LEU A 144 -5.64 11.82 8.83
C LEU A 144 -4.74 12.82 9.53
N ALA A 145 -4.69 12.78 10.87
CA ALA A 145 -3.78 13.65 11.62
C ALA A 145 -2.32 13.34 11.31
N LEU A 146 -1.97 12.05 11.17
CA LEU A 146 -0.62 11.65 10.73
C LEU A 146 -0.30 12.21 9.36
N LEU A 147 -1.26 12.17 8.44
CA LEU A 147 -1.04 12.69 7.09
C LEU A 147 -0.86 14.21 7.09
N ARG A 148 -1.57 14.93 7.97
CA ARG A 148 -1.36 16.36 8.14
C ARG A 148 0.03 16.66 8.70
N ASP A 149 0.49 15.87 9.67
CA ASP A 149 1.84 16.00 10.20
C ASP A 149 2.89 15.74 9.11
N LEU A 150 2.66 14.73 8.29
CA LEU A 150 3.54 14.43 7.16
C LEU A 150 3.56 15.59 6.16
N GLN A 151 2.41 16.18 5.85
CA GLN A 151 2.30 17.34 4.97
C GLN A 151 3.09 18.52 5.53
N ASN A 152 2.99 18.76 6.85
CA ASN A 152 3.70 19.86 7.50
C ASN A 152 5.21 19.66 7.48
N GLN A 153 5.70 18.43 7.64
CA GLN A 153 7.12 18.12 7.51
C GLN A 153 7.64 18.49 6.12
N SER A 154 6.85 18.15 5.08
CA SER A 154 7.25 18.44 3.70
C SER A 154 7.36 19.94 3.43
N LYS A 155 6.56 20.76 4.13
CA LYS A 155 6.59 22.22 3.96
C LYS A 155 7.78 22.88 4.65
N THR A 156 8.38 22.22 5.65
CA THR A 156 9.49 22.80 6.43
C THR A 156 10.85 22.36 5.94
N SER A 157 10.90 21.42 5.01
CA SER A 157 12.16 20.90 4.47
C SER A 157 12.54 21.56 3.11
#